data_698ff25f84d2177d8524591c91eba177
#
_entry.id   698ff25f84d2177d8524591c91eba177
#
_cell.length_a   1.000
_cell.length_b   1.000
_cell.length_c   1.000
_cell.angle_alpha   90.00
_cell.angle_beta   90.00
_cell.angle_gamma   90.00
#
_symmetry.space_group_name_H-M   'P 1'
#
loop_
_entity.id
_entity.type
_entity.pdbx_description
1 polymer ?
#
loop_
_entity_poly.entity_id
_entity_poly.type
_entity_poly.pdbx_seq_one_letter_code
_entity_poly.pdbx_strand_id
1 'polypeptide(L)'
;MAIKILSVDDELDLEILLTQYFRRKIKKGEYEFHFAHNGLEALQMLLAMPDFDVILSDINMPEMDGLTLLTKINEMRNPALKCIMVSAYGDMENIRSAMNQGAFDFTTKPINLEDLERTIEKAAEQIAFIKQAQREHTQLESIQNDLHVAQEIQQTILPKTFPPFPELKSFDLYAYMNAAKYVGGDFYDFFRIDQDRLGFVIADV
;
A
#
# COMPACT_ATOMS: atom_id res chain seq x y z
N MET A 1 8.36 -0.70 -13.69
CA MET A 1 9.11 -0.90 -12.43
C MET A 1 9.63 -2.33 -12.46
N ALA A 2 10.90 -2.58 -12.12
CA ALA A 2 11.41 -3.94 -12.05
C ALA A 2 10.70 -4.71 -10.93
N ILE A 3 10.46 -6.01 -11.14
CA ILE A 3 10.02 -6.91 -10.08
C ILE A 3 11.27 -7.30 -9.28
N LYS A 4 11.28 -6.98 -8.00
CA LYS A 4 12.37 -7.31 -7.09
C LYS A 4 12.17 -8.70 -6.47
N ILE A 5 13.11 -9.58 -6.75
CA ILE A 5 13.05 -10.99 -6.37
C ILE A 5 14.20 -11.28 -5.42
N LEU A 6 13.87 -11.80 -4.23
CA LEU A 6 14.84 -12.35 -3.30
C LEU A 6 14.85 -13.88 -3.41
N SER A 7 15.94 -14.45 -3.88
CA SER A 7 16.14 -15.90 -3.90
C SER A 7 16.93 -16.33 -2.67
N VAL A 8 16.37 -17.26 -1.93
CA VAL A 8 16.92 -17.75 -0.65
C VAL A 8 17.18 -19.26 -0.79
N ASP A 9 18.44 -19.64 -0.90
CA ASP A 9 18.87 -21.02 -1.08
C ASP A 9 20.35 -21.14 -0.65
N ASP A 10 20.71 -22.17 0.05
CA ASP A 10 22.10 -22.41 0.47
C ASP A 10 22.98 -22.99 -0.65
N GLU A 11 22.37 -23.38 -1.77
CA GLU A 11 23.05 -23.84 -2.97
C GLU A 11 23.44 -22.68 -3.89
N LEU A 12 24.72 -22.31 -3.95
CA LEU A 12 25.23 -21.24 -4.82
C LEU A 12 24.96 -21.45 -6.33
N ASP A 13 24.80 -22.71 -6.76
CA ASP A 13 24.55 -23.03 -8.17
C ASP A 13 23.19 -22.49 -8.64
N LEU A 14 22.21 -22.33 -7.75
CA LEU A 14 20.90 -21.76 -8.08
C LEU A 14 21.03 -20.28 -8.45
N GLU A 15 21.87 -19.51 -7.78
CA GLU A 15 22.12 -18.11 -8.10
C GLU A 15 22.64 -17.96 -9.53
N ILE A 16 23.62 -18.79 -9.90
CA ILE A 16 24.19 -18.79 -11.26
C ILE A 16 23.11 -19.15 -12.29
N LEU A 17 22.33 -20.19 -12.01
CA LEU A 17 21.28 -20.68 -12.89
C LEU A 17 20.21 -19.61 -13.15
N LEU A 18 19.67 -18.99 -12.10
CA LEU A 18 18.66 -17.94 -12.20
C LEU A 18 19.18 -16.71 -12.94
N THR A 19 20.41 -16.26 -12.60
CA THR A 19 21.03 -15.11 -13.26
C THR A 19 21.26 -15.33 -14.75
N GLN A 20 21.66 -16.54 -15.15
CA GLN A 20 21.87 -16.89 -16.56
C GLN A 20 20.55 -16.99 -17.33
N TYR A 21 19.54 -17.65 -16.78
CA TYR A 21 18.26 -17.85 -17.44
C TYR A 21 17.54 -16.50 -17.62
N PHE A 22 17.42 -15.73 -16.55
CA PHE A 22 16.71 -14.46 -16.55
C PHE A 22 17.52 -13.26 -17.03
N ARG A 23 18.77 -13.47 -17.53
CA ARG A 23 19.69 -12.37 -17.94
C ARG A 23 19.08 -11.35 -18.90
N ARG A 24 18.13 -11.76 -19.77
CA ARG A 24 17.47 -10.85 -20.71
C ARG A 24 16.50 -9.92 -19.98
N LYS A 25 15.71 -10.44 -19.05
CA LYS A 25 14.77 -9.67 -18.23
C LYS A 25 15.51 -8.75 -17.25
N ILE A 26 16.62 -9.21 -16.67
CA ILE A 26 17.49 -8.40 -15.82
C ILE A 26 18.08 -7.22 -16.63
N LYS A 27 18.62 -7.47 -17.83
CA LYS A 27 19.18 -6.40 -18.68
C LYS A 27 18.15 -5.39 -19.16
N LYS A 28 16.89 -5.78 -19.31
CA LYS A 28 15.78 -4.88 -19.66
C LYS A 28 15.23 -4.12 -18.44
N GLY A 29 15.69 -4.42 -17.22
CA GLY A 29 15.15 -3.86 -16.00
C GLY A 29 13.72 -4.34 -15.68
N GLU A 30 13.34 -5.52 -16.18
CA GLU A 30 12.08 -6.16 -15.85
C GLU A 30 12.16 -6.90 -14.51
N TYR A 31 13.31 -7.56 -14.22
CA TYR A 31 13.61 -8.28 -13.00
C TYR A 31 14.88 -7.76 -12.33
N GLU A 32 14.89 -7.75 -11.00
CA GLU A 32 16.02 -7.45 -10.15
C GLU A 32 16.16 -8.57 -9.11
N PHE A 33 17.24 -9.36 -9.19
CA PHE A 33 17.50 -10.47 -8.29
C PHE A 33 18.46 -10.08 -7.18
N HIS A 34 18.12 -10.49 -5.97
CA HIS A 34 18.95 -10.50 -4.79
C HIS A 34 19.03 -11.91 -4.24
N PHE A 35 20.10 -12.24 -3.55
CA PHE A 35 20.35 -13.58 -3.07
C PHE A 35 20.69 -13.58 -1.60
N ALA A 36 20.20 -14.58 -0.88
CA ALA A 36 20.49 -14.88 0.52
C ALA A 36 20.70 -16.40 0.66
N HIS A 37 21.58 -16.82 1.59
CA HIS A 37 21.97 -18.23 1.71
C HIS A 37 21.31 -18.96 2.88
N ASN A 38 20.45 -18.28 3.62
CA ASN A 38 19.60 -18.83 4.67
C ASN A 38 18.45 -17.88 5.01
N GLY A 39 17.47 -18.35 5.76
CA GLY A 39 16.32 -17.55 6.14
C GLY A 39 16.65 -16.35 7.04
N LEU A 40 17.72 -16.41 7.84
CA LEU A 40 18.12 -15.30 8.71
C LEU A 40 18.68 -14.14 7.90
N GLU A 41 19.55 -14.43 6.92
CA GLU A 41 20.09 -13.43 5.99
C GLU A 41 18.95 -12.80 5.17
N ALA A 42 18.03 -13.62 4.65
CA ALA A 42 16.85 -13.14 3.94
C ALA A 42 16.01 -12.19 4.80
N LEU A 43 15.77 -12.52 6.06
CA LEU A 43 15.01 -11.66 6.97
C LEU A 43 15.72 -10.32 7.23
N GLN A 44 17.03 -10.32 7.38
CA GLN A 44 17.83 -9.09 7.51
C GLN A 44 17.71 -8.22 6.25
N MET A 45 17.77 -8.82 5.07
CA MET A 45 17.59 -8.09 3.80
C MET A 45 16.18 -7.51 3.66
N LEU A 46 15.14 -8.26 4.03
CA LEU A 46 13.75 -7.79 4.01
C LEU A 46 13.51 -6.61 4.96
N LEU A 47 14.18 -6.58 6.10
CA LEU A 47 14.10 -5.47 7.05
C LEU A 47 14.88 -4.22 6.55
N ALA A 48 16.00 -4.42 5.88
CA ALA A 48 16.82 -3.33 5.32
C ALA A 48 16.24 -2.75 4.02
N MET A 49 15.60 -3.58 3.21
CA MET A 49 15.02 -3.24 1.91
C MET A 49 13.59 -3.82 1.84
N PRO A 50 12.56 -3.11 2.31
CA PRO A 50 11.19 -3.65 2.43
C PRO A 50 10.42 -3.69 1.10
N ASP A 51 11.04 -3.38 -0.03
CA ASP A 51 10.42 -3.21 -1.34
C ASP A 51 10.55 -4.44 -2.28
N PHE A 52 10.85 -5.61 -1.71
CA PHE A 52 10.77 -6.87 -2.45
C PHE A 52 9.33 -7.21 -2.84
N ASP A 53 9.20 -7.81 -4.01
CA ASP A 53 7.92 -8.25 -4.58
C ASP A 53 7.71 -9.75 -4.41
N VAL A 54 8.75 -10.54 -4.71
CA VAL A 54 8.70 -12.00 -4.69
C VAL A 54 9.87 -12.56 -3.89
N ILE A 55 9.60 -13.56 -3.09
CA ILE A 55 10.61 -14.37 -2.41
C ILE A 55 10.53 -15.78 -3.01
N LEU A 56 11.69 -16.30 -3.47
CA LEU A 56 11.86 -17.71 -3.81
C LEU A 56 12.65 -18.32 -2.66
N SER A 57 12.04 -19.20 -1.86
CA SER A 57 12.72 -19.75 -0.68
C SER A 57 12.79 -21.26 -0.75
N ASP A 58 13.99 -21.82 -0.66
CA ASP A 58 14.13 -23.23 -0.32
C ASP A 58 13.52 -23.50 1.06
N ILE A 59 12.97 -24.70 1.22
CA ILE A 59 12.43 -25.15 2.50
C ILE A 59 13.56 -25.58 3.44
N ASN A 60 14.54 -26.31 2.95
CA ASN A 60 15.57 -26.97 3.76
C ASN A 60 16.88 -26.17 3.74
N MET A 61 17.02 -25.22 4.64
CA MET A 61 18.21 -24.38 4.76
C MET A 61 18.76 -24.39 6.19
N PRO A 62 20.08 -24.14 6.35
CA PRO A 62 20.69 -24.00 7.67
C PRO A 62 20.21 -22.73 8.39
N GLU A 63 20.44 -22.64 9.69
CA GLU A 63 20.13 -21.53 10.60
C GLU A 63 18.63 -21.21 10.74
N MET A 64 17.97 -20.86 9.64
CA MET A 64 16.53 -20.64 9.55
C MET A 64 16.00 -21.28 8.28
N ASP A 65 15.12 -22.26 8.42
CA ASP A 65 14.44 -22.93 7.31
C ASP A 65 13.39 -22.06 6.64
N GLY A 66 12.94 -22.46 5.42
CA GLY A 66 11.99 -21.69 4.63
C GLY A 66 10.60 -21.60 5.23
N LEU A 67 10.14 -22.58 6.01
CA LEU A 67 8.83 -22.51 6.68
C LEU A 67 8.85 -21.51 7.83
N THR A 68 9.93 -21.46 8.58
CA THR A 68 10.14 -20.45 9.61
C THR A 68 10.24 -19.06 9.00
N LEU A 69 10.97 -18.90 7.88
CA LEU A 69 11.04 -17.64 7.14
C LEU A 69 9.65 -17.21 6.63
N LEU A 70 8.85 -18.12 6.07
CA LEU A 70 7.48 -17.84 5.61
C LEU A 70 6.60 -17.34 6.76
N THR A 71 6.72 -17.92 7.95
CA THR A 71 6.02 -17.44 9.14
C THR A 71 6.39 -15.99 9.46
N LYS A 72 7.69 -15.65 9.40
CA LYS A 72 8.17 -14.28 9.63
C LYS A 72 7.71 -13.29 8.57
N ILE A 73 7.68 -13.70 7.30
CA ILE A 73 7.14 -12.90 6.20
C ILE A 73 5.65 -12.58 6.43
N ASN A 74 4.87 -13.56 6.86
CA ASN A 74 3.45 -13.37 7.15
C ASN A 74 3.20 -12.41 8.35
N GLU A 75 4.09 -12.41 9.35
CA GLU A 75 4.05 -11.45 10.46
C GLU A 75 4.22 -9.99 9.99
N MET A 76 4.92 -9.75 8.86
CA MET A 76 5.08 -8.42 8.26
C MET A 76 3.78 -7.83 7.67
N ARG A 77 2.76 -8.67 7.43
CA ARG A 77 1.45 -8.28 6.90
C ARG A 77 1.50 -7.45 5.61
N ASN A 78 2.50 -7.73 4.76
CA ASN A 78 2.60 -7.09 3.44
C ASN A 78 1.88 -7.93 2.37
N PRO A 79 0.66 -7.56 1.92
CA PRO A 79 -0.09 -8.35 0.94
C PRO A 79 0.55 -8.32 -0.46
N ALA A 80 1.43 -7.34 -0.72
CA ALA A 80 2.14 -7.21 -2.00
C ALA A 80 3.44 -8.00 -2.05
N LEU A 81 3.85 -8.68 -0.97
CA LEU A 81 4.99 -9.59 -0.95
C LEU A 81 4.49 -11.03 -1.13
N LYS A 82 5.00 -11.74 -2.14
CA LYS A 82 4.61 -13.12 -2.43
C LYS A 82 5.77 -14.07 -2.19
N CYS A 83 5.52 -15.14 -1.46
CA CYS A 83 6.52 -16.18 -1.19
C CYS A 83 6.20 -17.43 -2.01
N ILE A 84 7.15 -17.86 -2.86
CA ILE A 84 7.12 -19.09 -3.64
C ILE A 84 8.12 -20.04 -3.00
N MET A 85 7.66 -21.23 -2.61
CA MET A 85 8.51 -22.21 -1.95
C MET A 85 9.20 -23.11 -2.97
N VAL A 86 10.46 -23.39 -2.72
CA VAL A 86 11.25 -24.37 -3.48
C VAL A 86 11.42 -25.61 -2.60
N SER A 87 11.11 -26.79 -3.10
CA SER A 87 11.13 -28.00 -2.31
C SER A 87 11.80 -29.16 -3.06
N ALA A 88 12.41 -30.09 -2.34
CA ALA A 88 12.88 -31.31 -2.94
C ALA A 88 11.73 -32.17 -3.48
N TYR A 89 12.01 -32.94 -4.53
CA TYR A 89 11.03 -33.88 -5.09
C TYR A 89 10.54 -34.88 -4.03
N GLY A 90 9.20 -34.96 -3.87
CA GLY A 90 8.58 -35.91 -2.92
C GLY A 90 8.29 -35.34 -1.53
N ASP A 91 8.67 -34.10 -1.22
CA ASP A 91 8.45 -33.45 0.08
C ASP A 91 7.04 -32.84 0.21
N MET A 92 6.02 -33.68 -0.03
CA MET A 92 4.61 -33.23 -0.07
C MET A 92 4.09 -32.75 1.28
N GLU A 93 4.68 -33.18 2.40
CA GLU A 93 4.27 -32.75 3.74
C GLU A 93 4.65 -31.29 4.00
N ASN A 94 5.90 -30.94 3.71
CA ASN A 94 6.39 -29.57 3.85
C ASN A 94 5.72 -28.62 2.83
N ILE A 95 5.48 -29.06 1.59
CA ILE A 95 4.72 -28.30 0.59
C ILE A 95 3.31 -28.00 1.11
N ARG A 96 2.60 -28.99 1.64
CA ARG A 96 1.27 -28.79 2.22
C ARG A 96 1.30 -27.83 3.41
N SER A 97 2.31 -27.95 4.27
CA SER A 97 2.50 -27.03 5.39
C SER A 97 2.70 -25.59 4.91
N ALA A 98 3.58 -25.38 3.93
CA ALA A 98 3.83 -24.08 3.35
C ALA A 98 2.56 -23.44 2.75
N MET A 99 1.81 -24.20 1.96
CA MET A 99 0.57 -23.72 1.34
C MET A 99 -0.50 -23.37 2.39
N ASN A 100 -0.64 -24.17 3.45
CA ASN A 100 -1.53 -23.88 4.56
C ASN A 100 -1.11 -22.65 5.37
N GLN A 101 0.18 -22.34 5.38
CA GLN A 101 0.73 -21.13 6.00
C GLN A 101 0.66 -19.88 5.09
N GLY A 102 0.11 -20.01 3.88
CA GLY A 102 -0.10 -18.88 2.98
C GLY A 102 1.05 -18.60 2.00
N ALA A 103 1.87 -19.60 1.68
CA ALA A 103 2.75 -19.51 0.53
C ALA A 103 1.92 -19.24 -0.74
N PHE A 104 2.45 -18.40 -1.63
CA PHE A 104 1.76 -18.06 -2.88
C PHE A 104 1.66 -19.25 -3.84
N ASP A 105 2.77 -19.96 -3.99
CA ASP A 105 2.88 -21.15 -4.84
C ASP A 105 4.13 -21.95 -4.43
N PHE A 106 4.39 -23.06 -5.11
CA PHE A 106 5.60 -23.84 -4.91
C PHE A 106 6.17 -24.33 -6.24
N THR A 107 7.47 -24.69 -6.22
CA THR A 107 8.16 -25.42 -7.28
C THR A 107 9.02 -26.52 -6.69
N THR A 108 9.28 -27.58 -7.46
CA THR A 108 10.11 -28.70 -7.00
C THR A 108 11.48 -28.71 -7.66
N LYS A 109 12.51 -29.13 -6.93
CA LYS A 109 13.84 -29.40 -7.49
C LYS A 109 13.82 -30.77 -8.24
N PRO A 110 14.41 -30.90 -9.45
CA PRO A 110 15.10 -29.84 -10.21
C PRO A 110 14.11 -28.82 -10.75
N ILE A 111 14.47 -27.51 -10.62
CA ILE A 111 13.57 -26.41 -10.94
C ILE A 111 13.33 -26.37 -12.45
N ASN A 112 12.07 -26.42 -12.87
CA ASN A 112 11.68 -26.05 -14.22
C ASN A 112 11.59 -24.52 -14.32
N LEU A 113 12.56 -23.92 -14.99
CA LEU A 113 12.69 -22.46 -15.08
C LEU A 113 11.54 -21.80 -15.86
N GLU A 114 10.92 -22.48 -16.82
CA GLU A 114 9.76 -21.98 -17.55
C GLU A 114 8.52 -21.92 -16.63
N ASP A 115 8.31 -22.95 -15.81
CA ASP A 115 7.20 -22.98 -14.85
C ASP A 115 7.43 -21.97 -13.73
N LEU A 116 8.67 -21.81 -13.25
CA LEU A 116 9.04 -20.78 -12.29
C LEU A 116 8.77 -19.38 -12.85
N GLU A 117 9.14 -19.10 -14.10
CA GLU A 117 8.89 -17.84 -14.78
C GLU A 117 7.40 -17.52 -14.80
N ARG A 118 6.54 -18.48 -15.19
CA ARG A 118 5.07 -18.31 -15.17
C ARG A 118 4.54 -18.04 -13.77
N THR A 119 5.08 -18.71 -12.77
CA THR A 119 4.68 -18.48 -11.38
C THR A 119 5.07 -17.09 -10.89
N ILE A 120 6.27 -16.60 -11.24
CA ILE A 120 6.70 -15.23 -10.96
C ILE A 120 5.80 -14.20 -11.68
N GLU A 121 5.47 -14.43 -12.95
CA GLU A 121 4.59 -13.54 -13.72
C GLU A 121 3.19 -13.47 -13.08
N LYS A 122 2.61 -14.60 -12.69
CA LYS A 122 1.33 -14.67 -11.97
C LYS A 122 1.38 -13.92 -10.63
N ALA A 123 2.49 -14.06 -9.88
CA ALA A 123 2.70 -13.30 -8.64
C ALA A 123 2.76 -11.80 -8.94
N ALA A 124 3.51 -11.40 -9.97
CA ALA A 124 3.66 -10.01 -10.39
C ALA A 124 2.34 -9.35 -10.78
N GLU A 125 1.47 -10.05 -11.50
CA GLU A 125 0.13 -9.56 -11.84
C GLU A 125 -0.71 -9.28 -10.58
N GLN A 126 -0.72 -10.21 -9.62
CA GLN A 126 -1.43 -10.00 -8.36
C GLN A 126 -0.84 -8.85 -7.54
N ILE A 127 0.49 -8.74 -7.47
CA ILE A 127 1.18 -7.65 -6.77
C ILE A 127 0.82 -6.30 -7.40
N ALA A 128 0.83 -6.22 -8.74
CA ALA A 128 0.46 -5.00 -9.47
C ALA A 128 -0.97 -4.57 -9.12
N PHE A 129 -1.91 -5.50 -9.11
CA PHE A 129 -3.31 -5.23 -8.74
C PHE A 129 -3.43 -4.72 -7.29
N ILE A 130 -2.75 -5.38 -6.34
CA ILE A 130 -2.76 -4.97 -4.92
C ILE A 130 -2.17 -3.56 -4.75
N LYS A 131 -1.00 -3.30 -5.37
CA LYS A 131 -0.34 -1.99 -5.32
C LYS A 131 -1.19 -0.88 -5.94
N GLN A 132 -1.91 -1.19 -7.03
CA GLN A 132 -2.83 -0.24 -7.65
C GLN A 132 -4.00 0.08 -6.71
N ALA A 133 -4.67 -0.92 -6.16
CA ALA A 133 -5.78 -0.73 -5.22
C ALA A 133 -5.35 0.07 -3.97
N GLN A 134 -4.15 -0.19 -3.44
CA GLN A 134 -3.60 0.58 -2.32
C GLN A 134 -3.37 2.05 -2.68
N ARG A 135 -2.82 2.33 -3.88
CA ARG A 135 -2.61 3.72 -4.35
C ARG A 135 -3.93 4.47 -4.50
N GLU A 136 -4.93 3.84 -5.11
CA GLU A 136 -6.26 4.42 -5.28
C GLU A 136 -6.91 4.73 -3.93
N HIS A 137 -6.80 3.81 -2.96
CA HIS A 137 -7.31 4.01 -1.61
C HIS A 137 -6.63 5.19 -0.90
N THR A 138 -5.30 5.24 -0.91
CA THR A 138 -4.54 6.36 -0.30
C THR A 138 -4.88 7.70 -0.96
N GLN A 139 -5.07 7.71 -2.28
CA GLN A 139 -5.46 8.92 -3.00
C GLN A 139 -6.87 9.40 -2.62
N LEU A 140 -7.83 8.48 -2.47
CA LEU A 140 -9.18 8.79 -2.01
C LEU A 140 -9.18 9.34 -0.59
N GLU A 141 -8.42 8.75 0.33
CA GLU A 141 -8.27 9.24 1.70
C GLU A 141 -7.67 10.65 1.74
N SER A 142 -6.65 10.92 0.91
CA SER A 142 -6.07 12.27 0.79
C SER A 142 -7.09 13.29 0.32
N ILE A 143 -7.86 12.99 -0.73
CA ILE A 143 -8.90 13.89 -1.25
C ILE A 143 -10.00 14.14 -0.20
N GLN A 144 -10.42 13.10 0.53
CA GLN A 144 -11.42 13.26 1.60
C GLN A 144 -10.91 14.16 2.72
N ASN A 145 -9.65 14.03 3.11
CA ASN A 145 -9.03 14.88 4.12
C ASN A 145 -8.95 16.35 3.64
N ASP A 146 -8.55 16.58 2.39
CA ASP A 146 -8.48 17.93 1.81
C ASP A 146 -9.86 18.60 1.78
N LEU A 147 -10.91 17.83 1.43
CA LEU A 147 -12.29 18.33 1.44
C LEU A 147 -12.76 18.65 2.87
N HIS A 148 -12.36 17.85 3.87
CA HIS A 148 -12.70 18.13 5.26
C HIS A 148 -12.03 19.41 5.77
N VAL A 149 -10.74 19.61 5.47
CA VAL A 149 -10.02 20.85 5.80
C VAL A 149 -10.66 22.05 5.11
N ALA A 150 -11.04 21.94 3.83
CA ALA A 150 -11.72 23.00 3.11
C ALA A 150 -13.08 23.36 3.76
N GLN A 151 -13.84 22.36 4.23
CA GLN A 151 -15.08 22.57 4.98
C GLN A 151 -14.85 23.35 6.28
N GLU A 152 -13.83 22.98 7.06
CA GLU A 152 -13.48 23.67 8.30
C GLU A 152 -13.10 25.14 8.03
N ILE A 153 -12.30 25.39 7.00
CA ILE A 153 -11.92 26.74 6.59
C ILE A 153 -13.17 27.56 6.22
N GLN A 154 -14.05 27.01 5.36
CA GLN A 154 -15.27 27.69 4.94
C GLN A 154 -16.16 28.04 6.14
N GLN A 155 -16.36 27.09 7.06
CA GLN A 155 -17.12 27.35 8.28
C GLN A 155 -16.48 28.40 9.20
N THR A 156 -15.15 28.55 9.15
CA THR A 156 -14.45 29.55 9.98
C THR A 156 -14.63 30.97 9.45
N ILE A 157 -14.85 31.13 8.15
CA ILE A 157 -15.07 32.44 7.51
C ILE A 157 -16.48 33.01 7.83
N LEU A 158 -17.46 32.14 8.03
CA LEU A 158 -18.83 32.55 8.32
C LEU A 158 -18.97 33.15 9.74
N PRO A 159 -19.76 34.20 9.92
CA PRO A 159 -20.10 34.72 11.24
C PRO A 159 -20.78 33.67 12.12
N LYS A 160 -20.21 33.38 13.32
CA LYS A 160 -20.71 32.37 14.25
C LYS A 160 -21.30 32.91 15.54
N THR A 161 -21.09 34.18 15.85
CA THR A 161 -21.55 34.78 17.10
C THR A 161 -22.92 35.44 16.89
N PHE A 162 -23.92 35.02 17.65
CA PHE A 162 -25.27 35.52 17.58
C PHE A 162 -25.79 35.91 18.96
N PRO A 163 -26.50 37.04 19.12
CA PRO A 163 -26.68 38.08 18.11
C PRO A 163 -25.36 38.81 17.78
N PRO A 164 -25.10 39.16 16.50
CA PRO A 164 -23.85 39.78 16.09
C PRO A 164 -23.68 41.23 16.60
N PHE A 165 -24.79 41.89 16.94
CA PHE A 165 -24.82 43.27 17.42
C PHE A 165 -25.65 43.31 18.73
N PRO A 166 -25.13 42.84 19.87
CA PRO A 166 -25.89 42.71 21.11
C PRO A 166 -26.35 44.07 21.69
N GLU A 167 -25.79 45.16 21.24
CA GLU A 167 -26.18 46.54 21.60
C GLU A 167 -27.46 46.99 20.92
N LEU A 168 -27.84 46.41 19.77
CA LEU A 168 -29.05 46.76 19.01
C LEU A 168 -30.22 45.91 19.49
N LYS A 169 -31.12 46.50 20.30
CA LYS A 169 -32.28 45.81 20.90
C LYS A 169 -33.54 45.87 20.05
N SER A 170 -33.51 46.51 18.89
CA SER A 170 -34.67 46.72 18.02
C SER A 170 -34.97 45.54 17.11
N PHE A 171 -34.02 44.59 16.93
CA PHE A 171 -34.18 43.37 16.13
C PHE A 171 -33.21 42.31 16.58
N ASP A 172 -33.50 41.05 16.21
CA ASP A 172 -32.60 39.92 16.33
C ASP A 172 -32.20 39.47 14.95
N LEU A 173 -30.92 39.09 14.79
CA LEU A 173 -30.35 38.55 13.56
C LEU A 173 -29.75 37.19 13.83
N TYR A 174 -30.12 36.21 13.03
CA TYR A 174 -29.58 34.86 13.05
C TYR A 174 -29.38 34.37 11.62
N ALA A 175 -28.29 33.67 11.37
CA ALA A 175 -28.02 33.00 10.11
C ALA A 175 -27.46 31.61 10.34
N TYR A 176 -27.74 30.71 9.43
CA TYR A 176 -27.28 29.35 9.46
C TYR A 176 -27.02 28.86 8.04
N MET A 177 -25.93 28.14 7.84
CA MET A 177 -25.59 27.48 6.58
C MET A 177 -25.19 26.03 6.84
N ASN A 178 -25.73 25.12 6.04
CA ASN A 178 -25.35 23.73 6.02
C ASN A 178 -25.11 23.28 4.57
N ALA A 179 -23.86 23.09 4.22
CA ALA A 179 -23.51 22.63 2.88
C ALA A 179 -24.05 21.21 2.63
N ALA A 180 -24.61 20.96 1.45
CA ALA A 180 -25.14 19.65 1.04
C ALA A 180 -24.02 18.60 0.83
N LYS A 181 -22.79 19.06 0.58
CA LYS A 181 -21.57 18.28 0.49
C LYS A 181 -20.51 18.84 1.46
N TYR A 182 -19.25 18.44 1.32
CA TYR A 182 -18.16 18.92 2.18
C TYR A 182 -18.00 20.46 2.11
N VAL A 183 -18.05 21.02 0.91
CA VAL A 183 -17.93 22.45 0.65
C VAL A 183 -19.14 22.90 -0.16
N GLY A 184 -19.74 24.05 0.19
CA GLY A 184 -20.82 24.70 -0.54
C GLY A 184 -20.35 25.96 -1.25
N GLY A 185 -21.03 26.34 -2.35
CA GLY A 185 -20.84 27.62 -3.00
C GLY A 185 -21.48 28.81 -2.24
N ASP A 186 -22.45 28.46 -1.39
CA ASP A 186 -23.20 29.47 -0.63
C ASP A 186 -22.37 30.11 0.49
N PHE A 187 -22.60 31.36 0.75
CA PHE A 187 -22.11 32.02 1.97
C PHE A 187 -23.06 33.16 2.40
N TYR A 188 -22.95 33.56 3.65
CA TYR A 188 -23.59 34.75 4.16
C TYR A 188 -22.62 35.59 4.96
N ASP A 189 -22.89 36.90 4.99
CA ASP A 189 -22.20 37.84 5.86
C ASP A 189 -23.13 38.99 6.23
N PHE A 190 -22.85 39.67 7.35
CA PHE A 190 -23.57 40.86 7.81
C PHE A 190 -22.63 41.83 8.51
N PHE A 191 -22.81 43.14 8.25
CA PHE A 191 -21.92 44.16 8.74
C PHE A 191 -22.69 45.50 8.93
N ARG A 192 -22.21 46.33 9.85
CA ARG A 192 -22.76 47.68 10.00
C ARG A 192 -22.17 48.60 8.95
N ILE A 193 -23.04 49.34 8.26
CA ILE A 193 -22.63 50.41 7.33
C ILE A 193 -22.42 51.70 8.11
N ASP A 194 -23.40 52.06 8.99
CA ASP A 194 -23.35 53.18 9.91
C ASP A 194 -24.25 52.93 11.13
N GLN A 195 -24.63 54.00 11.89
CA GLN A 195 -25.45 53.87 13.10
C GLN A 195 -26.86 53.34 12.82
N ASP A 196 -27.42 53.64 11.64
CA ASP A 196 -28.81 53.37 11.28
C ASP A 196 -28.97 52.33 10.16
N ARG A 197 -27.85 51.87 9.55
CA ARG A 197 -27.90 50.97 8.39
C ARG A 197 -27.05 49.70 8.62
N LEU A 198 -27.68 48.59 8.34
CA LEU A 198 -27.07 47.26 8.31
C LEU A 198 -26.99 46.77 6.88
N GLY A 199 -25.86 46.18 6.49
CA GLY A 199 -25.68 45.43 5.26
C GLY A 199 -25.69 43.95 5.56
N PHE A 200 -26.28 43.15 4.68
CA PHE A 200 -26.15 41.72 4.68
C PHE A 200 -26.02 41.18 3.25
N VAL A 201 -25.31 40.08 3.12
CA VAL A 201 -25.07 39.37 1.86
C VAL A 201 -25.49 37.94 2.03
N ILE A 202 -26.20 37.41 1.06
CA ILE A 202 -26.41 35.98 0.84
C ILE A 202 -26.04 35.71 -0.61
N ALA A 203 -25.12 34.85 -0.86
CA ALA A 203 -24.62 34.55 -2.20
C ALA A 203 -24.51 33.05 -2.43
N ASP A 204 -24.71 32.67 -3.67
CA ASP A 204 -24.52 31.32 -4.22
C ASP A 204 -23.53 31.43 -5.40
N VAL A 205 -22.46 30.59 -5.42
CA VAL A 205 -21.39 30.62 -6.41
C VAL A 205 -21.39 29.34 -7.25
#